data_61d9b879b74807878baf5bd004c3cebd
#
_entry.id   61d9b879b74807878baf5bd004c3cebd
#
_cell.length_a   1.000
_cell.length_b   1.000
_cell.length_c   1.000
_cell.angle_alpha   90.00
_cell.angle_beta   90.00
_cell.angle_gamma   90.00
#
_symmetry.space_group_name_H-M   'P 1'
#
loop_
_entity.id
_entity.type
_entity.pdbx_description
1 polymer ?
#
loop_
_entity_poly.entity_id
_entity_poly.type
_entity_poly.pdbx_seq_one_letter_code
_entity_poly.pdbx_strand_id
1 'polypeptide(L)'
;MEKRYLSLANNLINDLLESSSSSSDDEELGVLLNPKTNCLRVNNFVNEVSTCTQAAGFCCNKTTICEVSNLFNVSYSCAHNVINNVVSFLIGLSPDIIKFPQSATEKEIISNEFAAISGFPNVLGCIDGTYISIRAPKKKFVQHTYINRHDTISVTMQGICDANLKFFDVFTGVASKVDDSRVLKLSFIGKELPKLCLPKYHVLGDSAYPIRNYLLTPYRDYGNLTEQEKRYNYKFSQTRVRIENAFGLLKCRFRQLMRLDFHEVETTAKFILACCVLHNVCIDKQDFIEKKEYCVDPASVQEQHFPFEVSDTVLTELDEIKRSQIKSLF
;
A
#
# COMPACT_ATOMS: atom_id res chain seq x y z
N MET A 1 19.82 -14.22 0.87
CA MET A 1 18.59 -13.45 0.65
C MET A 1 18.83 -12.24 -0.27
N GLU A 2 19.77 -11.40 0.05
CA GLU A 2 20.07 -10.13 -0.67
C GLU A 2 20.29 -10.28 -2.19
N LYS A 3 21.11 -11.25 -2.63
CA LYS A 3 21.33 -11.52 -4.07
C LYS A 3 20.08 -11.97 -4.83
N ARG A 4 19.13 -12.63 -4.15
CA ARG A 4 17.88 -13.10 -4.76
C ARG A 4 16.90 -11.94 -5.01
N TYR A 5 16.79 -10.99 -4.07
CA TYR A 5 15.93 -9.80 -4.23
C TYR A 5 16.46 -8.85 -5.30
N LEU A 6 17.78 -8.65 -5.37
CA LEU A 6 18.42 -7.86 -6.42
C LEU A 6 18.17 -8.45 -7.81
N SER A 7 18.28 -9.77 -7.94
CA SER A 7 18.02 -10.48 -9.21
C SER A 7 16.56 -10.37 -9.64
N LEU A 8 15.62 -10.56 -8.71
CA LEU A 8 14.19 -10.48 -9.00
C LEU A 8 13.73 -9.07 -9.33
N ALA A 9 14.17 -8.08 -8.57
CA ALA A 9 13.85 -6.68 -8.87
C ALA A 9 14.38 -6.24 -10.24
N ASN A 10 15.58 -6.69 -10.62
CA ASN A 10 16.12 -6.43 -11.96
C ASN A 10 15.28 -7.08 -13.07
N ASN A 11 14.90 -8.35 -12.90
CA ASN A 11 14.06 -9.03 -13.86
C ASN A 11 12.68 -8.38 -13.98
N LEU A 12 12.09 -7.95 -12.85
CA LEU A 12 10.80 -7.28 -12.81
C LEU A 12 10.81 -5.91 -13.51
N ILE A 13 11.85 -5.12 -13.31
CA ILE A 13 11.98 -3.82 -13.96
C ILE A 13 12.23 -4.01 -15.45
N ASN A 14 13.05 -4.98 -15.85
CA ASN A 14 13.28 -5.29 -17.25
C ASN A 14 12.01 -5.80 -17.96
N ASP A 15 11.24 -6.68 -17.32
CA ASP A 15 9.94 -7.16 -17.84
C ASP A 15 8.92 -6.02 -18.01
N LEU A 16 8.92 -5.05 -17.09
CA LEU A 16 8.05 -3.86 -17.17
C LEU A 16 8.48 -2.91 -18.29
N LEU A 17 9.80 -2.73 -18.50
CA LEU A 17 10.34 -1.95 -19.61
C LEU A 17 10.02 -2.60 -20.98
N GLU A 18 10.11 -3.92 -21.08
CA GLU A 18 9.77 -4.66 -22.30
C GLU A 18 8.25 -4.63 -22.59
N SER A 19 7.39 -4.71 -21.58
CA SER A 19 5.94 -4.65 -21.74
C SER A 19 5.42 -3.27 -22.14
N SER A 20 6.12 -2.19 -21.73
CA SER A 20 5.76 -0.82 -22.10
C SER A 20 6.12 -0.46 -23.54
N SER A 21 7.05 -1.20 -24.17
CA SER A 21 7.46 -0.99 -25.57
C SER A 21 6.46 -1.53 -26.62
N SER A 22 5.40 -2.21 -26.20
CA SER A 22 4.37 -2.79 -27.06
C SER A 22 3.09 -1.96 -27.22
N SER A 23 2.96 -0.83 -26.54
CA SER A 23 1.84 0.10 -26.68
C SER A 23 2.27 1.33 -27.51
N SER A 24 1.50 1.60 -28.57
CA SER A 24 1.80 2.55 -29.65
C SER A 24 1.55 4.03 -29.31
N ASP A 25 2.05 4.53 -28.16
CA ASP A 25 2.05 5.96 -27.85
C ASP A 25 3.48 6.45 -27.61
N ASP A 26 4.24 6.48 -28.68
CA ASP A 26 5.72 6.60 -28.70
C ASP A 26 6.28 8.05 -28.65
N GLU A 27 5.54 9.08 -28.34
CA GLU A 27 6.10 10.45 -28.46
C GLU A 27 6.79 11.00 -27.20
N GLU A 28 6.50 10.53 -25.99
CA GLU A 28 7.16 11.05 -24.76
C GLU A 28 8.28 10.15 -24.21
N LEU A 29 8.29 8.86 -24.53
CA LEU A 29 9.41 7.95 -24.19
C LEU A 29 10.59 8.06 -25.17
N GLY A 30 10.39 8.65 -26.33
CA GLY A 30 11.38 8.79 -27.42
C GLY A 30 12.62 9.60 -27.06
N VAL A 31 12.63 10.36 -25.96
CA VAL A 31 13.80 11.11 -25.50
C VAL A 31 14.82 10.21 -24.79
N LEU A 32 14.42 9.03 -24.32
CA LEU A 32 15.30 8.06 -23.66
C LEU A 32 15.84 6.97 -24.61
N LEU A 33 15.26 6.80 -25.81
CA LEU A 33 15.57 5.71 -26.73
C LEU A 33 15.85 6.20 -28.17
N ASN A 34 16.87 7.02 -28.38
CA ASN A 34 17.22 7.45 -29.71
C ASN A 34 18.23 6.49 -30.40
N PRO A 35 17.92 5.90 -31.61
CA PRO A 35 18.61 4.73 -32.17
C PRO A 35 19.85 4.98 -33.00
N LYS A 36 20.62 6.02 -32.81
CA LYS A 36 21.72 6.39 -33.76
C LYS A 36 23.16 6.12 -33.35
N THR A 37 23.47 5.21 -32.40
CA THR A 37 24.86 4.76 -32.20
C THR A 37 24.95 3.36 -31.63
N ASN A 38 25.37 2.37 -32.45
CA ASN A 38 25.51 0.96 -32.03
C ASN A 38 26.55 0.70 -30.91
N CYS A 39 27.47 1.62 -30.64
CA CYS A 39 28.42 1.53 -29.54
C CYS A 39 27.81 2.02 -28.22
N LEU A 40 26.83 2.93 -28.26
CA LEU A 40 26.07 3.41 -27.09
C LEU A 40 25.05 2.38 -26.57
N ARG A 41 24.56 1.48 -27.44
CA ARG A 41 23.55 0.45 -27.01
C ARG A 41 24.08 -0.54 -25.98
N VAL A 42 25.31 -1.04 -26.11
CA VAL A 42 25.88 -1.96 -25.13
C VAL A 42 26.19 -1.24 -23.82
N ASN A 43 26.69 -0.02 -23.87
CA ASN A 43 26.95 0.80 -22.69
C ASN A 43 25.63 1.28 -22.03
N ASN A 44 24.59 1.58 -22.81
CA ASN A 44 23.28 1.92 -22.27
C ASN A 44 22.61 0.71 -21.60
N PHE A 45 22.65 -0.47 -22.22
CA PHE A 45 22.11 -1.70 -21.63
C PHE A 45 22.80 -2.05 -20.29
N VAL A 46 24.15 -1.96 -20.23
CA VAL A 46 24.90 -2.15 -18.98
C VAL A 46 24.55 -1.06 -17.95
N ASN A 47 24.36 0.18 -18.40
CA ASN A 47 23.93 1.28 -17.53
C ASN A 47 22.49 1.10 -17.03
N GLU A 48 21.56 0.61 -17.86
CA GLU A 48 20.16 0.35 -17.49
C GLU A 48 20.06 -0.77 -16.46
N VAL A 49 20.74 -1.90 -16.64
CA VAL A 49 20.80 -2.99 -15.65
C VAL A 49 21.44 -2.51 -14.35
N SER A 50 22.53 -1.75 -14.41
CA SER A 50 23.17 -1.15 -13.24
C SER A 50 22.24 -0.15 -12.53
N THR A 51 21.50 0.63 -13.30
CA THR A 51 20.52 1.63 -12.81
C THR A 51 19.40 0.96 -12.01
N CYS A 52 18.80 -0.09 -12.58
CA CYS A 52 17.73 -0.85 -11.94
C CYS A 52 18.22 -1.54 -10.67
N THR A 53 19.44 -2.12 -10.70
CA THR A 53 20.06 -2.78 -9.54
C THR A 53 20.34 -1.79 -8.41
N GLN A 54 20.76 -0.57 -8.72
CA GLN A 54 21.01 0.49 -7.73
C GLN A 54 19.70 0.88 -7.00
N ALA A 55 18.64 1.12 -7.77
CA ALA A 55 17.34 1.51 -7.21
C ALA A 55 16.72 0.36 -6.39
N ALA A 56 16.79 -0.88 -6.87
CA ALA A 56 16.33 -2.05 -6.15
C ALA A 56 17.11 -2.26 -4.84
N GLY A 57 18.44 -2.12 -4.88
CA GLY A 57 19.30 -2.18 -3.70
C GLY A 57 18.92 -1.13 -2.65
N PHE A 58 18.60 0.09 -3.08
CA PHE A 58 18.13 1.15 -2.19
C PHE A 58 16.76 0.85 -1.58
N CYS A 59 15.79 0.37 -2.37
CA CYS A 59 14.44 0.08 -1.90
C CYS A 59 14.39 -1.11 -0.92
N CYS A 60 15.11 -2.21 -1.24
CA CYS A 60 15.05 -3.45 -0.47
C CYS A 60 15.90 -3.42 0.79
N ASN A 61 16.99 -2.65 0.80
CA ASN A 61 17.92 -2.60 1.93
C ASN A 61 17.82 -1.26 2.65
N LYS A 62 18.11 -1.26 3.94
CA LYS A 62 18.22 -0.02 4.73
C LYS A 62 19.60 0.62 4.49
N THR A 63 19.86 1.05 3.25
CA THR A 63 21.11 1.64 2.79
C THR A 63 20.94 3.12 2.50
N THR A 64 22.03 3.86 2.61
CA THR A 64 22.08 5.27 2.21
C THR A 64 22.44 5.39 0.73
N ILE A 65 22.11 6.53 0.09
CA ILE A 65 22.53 6.81 -1.29
C ILE A 65 24.05 6.80 -1.40
N CYS A 66 24.76 7.20 -0.34
CA CYS A 66 26.22 7.16 -0.29
C CYS A 66 26.77 5.73 -0.35
N GLU A 67 26.16 4.79 0.41
CA GLU A 67 26.55 3.37 0.35
C GLU A 67 26.25 2.77 -1.02
N VAL A 68 25.10 3.10 -1.62
CA VAL A 68 24.78 2.70 -3.00
C VAL A 68 25.79 3.25 -3.99
N SER A 69 26.16 4.54 -3.89
CA SER A 69 27.14 5.14 -4.79
C SER A 69 28.50 4.48 -4.69
N ASN A 70 28.95 4.13 -3.47
CA ASN A 70 30.20 3.41 -3.23
C ASN A 70 30.15 1.98 -3.78
N LEU A 71 29.04 1.26 -3.55
CA LEU A 71 28.88 -0.12 -4.01
C LEU A 71 28.96 -0.25 -5.54
N PHE A 72 28.42 0.72 -6.27
CA PHE A 72 28.40 0.73 -7.74
C PHE A 72 29.49 1.59 -8.36
N ASN A 73 30.38 2.17 -7.55
CA ASN A 73 31.47 3.05 -7.99
C ASN A 73 31.00 4.19 -8.90
N VAL A 74 29.90 4.85 -8.50
CA VAL A 74 29.34 6.02 -9.18
C VAL A 74 29.33 7.22 -8.26
N SER A 75 29.19 8.44 -8.80
CA SER A 75 29.04 9.63 -7.97
C SER A 75 27.72 9.61 -7.19
N TYR A 76 27.66 10.26 -6.02
CA TYR A 76 26.44 10.44 -5.24
C TYR A 76 25.30 11.04 -6.08
N SER A 77 25.61 12.06 -6.91
CA SER A 77 24.61 12.70 -7.77
C SER A 77 24.09 11.74 -8.84
N CYS A 78 24.93 10.87 -9.38
CA CYS A 78 24.50 9.84 -10.32
C CYS A 78 23.55 8.85 -9.64
N ALA A 79 23.91 8.27 -8.50
CA ALA A 79 23.06 7.35 -7.75
C ALA A 79 21.71 8.00 -7.36
N HIS A 80 21.74 9.26 -6.89
CA HIS A 80 20.53 10.01 -6.56
C HIS A 80 19.60 10.21 -7.77
N ASN A 81 20.14 10.60 -8.91
CA ASN A 81 19.35 10.80 -10.13
C ASN A 81 18.75 9.48 -10.64
N VAL A 82 19.53 8.41 -10.61
CA VAL A 82 19.07 7.05 -10.96
C VAL A 82 17.86 6.64 -10.11
N ILE A 83 17.99 6.74 -8.79
CA ILE A 83 16.90 6.37 -7.87
C ILE A 83 15.65 7.21 -8.15
N ASN A 84 15.78 8.51 -8.35
CA ASN A 84 14.65 9.40 -8.64
C ASN A 84 13.98 9.08 -9.99
N ASN A 85 14.75 8.76 -11.02
CA ASN A 85 14.22 8.39 -12.34
C ASN A 85 13.42 7.09 -12.24
N VAL A 86 13.94 6.06 -11.55
CA VAL A 86 13.22 4.80 -11.34
C VAL A 86 11.96 5.01 -10.50
N VAL A 87 12.03 5.80 -9.43
CA VAL A 87 10.84 6.15 -8.63
C VAL A 87 9.78 6.85 -9.50
N SER A 88 10.19 7.80 -10.34
CA SER A 88 9.28 8.53 -11.24
C SER A 88 8.64 7.60 -12.28
N PHE A 89 9.41 6.69 -12.86
CA PHE A 89 8.91 5.66 -13.77
C PHE A 89 7.86 4.77 -13.10
N LEU A 90 8.15 4.23 -11.90
CA LEU A 90 7.22 3.39 -11.15
C LEU A 90 5.92 4.12 -10.79
N ILE A 91 6.01 5.42 -10.47
CA ILE A 91 4.82 6.24 -10.22
C ILE A 91 3.97 6.36 -11.50
N GLY A 92 4.59 6.51 -12.66
CA GLY A 92 3.89 6.51 -13.94
C GLY A 92 3.07 5.25 -14.19
N LEU A 93 3.53 4.09 -13.70
CA LEU A 93 2.83 2.81 -13.80
C LEU A 93 1.73 2.61 -12.74
N SER A 94 1.68 3.48 -11.71
CA SER A 94 0.77 3.25 -10.58
C SER A 94 -0.71 3.17 -10.97
N PRO A 95 -1.27 3.92 -11.95
CA PRO A 95 -2.68 3.83 -12.31
C PRO A 95 -3.07 2.47 -12.92
N ASP A 96 -2.10 1.78 -13.55
CA ASP A 96 -2.33 0.48 -14.17
C ASP A 96 -2.18 -0.69 -13.20
N ILE A 97 -1.29 -0.52 -12.21
CA ILE A 97 -0.92 -1.59 -11.26
C ILE A 97 -1.71 -1.50 -9.95
N ILE A 98 -1.97 -0.28 -9.46
CA ILE A 98 -2.74 -0.03 -8.23
C ILE A 98 -4.10 0.52 -8.66
N LYS A 99 -5.05 -0.38 -8.88
CA LYS A 99 -6.40 -0.01 -9.33
C LYS A 99 -7.46 -0.88 -8.67
N PHE A 100 -8.57 -0.26 -8.37
CA PHE A 100 -9.74 -0.94 -7.82
C PHE A 100 -10.45 -1.76 -8.92
N PRO A 101 -11.00 -2.96 -8.61
CA PRO A 101 -11.72 -3.77 -9.60
C PRO A 101 -12.94 -3.01 -10.15
N GLN A 102 -13.09 -2.98 -11.48
CA GLN A 102 -14.16 -2.26 -12.14
C GLN A 102 -15.28 -3.19 -12.60
N SER A 103 -14.92 -4.32 -13.18
CA SER A 103 -15.89 -5.27 -13.75
C SER A 103 -16.62 -6.07 -12.66
N ALA A 104 -17.86 -6.46 -12.94
CA ALA A 104 -18.64 -7.32 -12.04
C ALA A 104 -17.95 -8.67 -11.81
N THR A 105 -17.30 -9.21 -12.85
CA THR A 105 -16.58 -10.48 -12.77
C THR A 105 -15.37 -10.40 -11.85
N GLU A 106 -14.55 -9.35 -11.96
CA GLU A 106 -13.42 -9.12 -11.05
C GLU A 106 -13.88 -9.00 -9.61
N LYS A 107 -14.95 -8.21 -9.36
CA LYS A 107 -15.51 -8.04 -8.01
C LYS A 107 -16.03 -9.36 -7.43
N GLU A 108 -16.64 -10.20 -8.22
CA GLU A 108 -17.13 -11.51 -7.79
C GLU A 108 -15.96 -12.45 -7.42
N ILE A 109 -14.91 -12.50 -8.24
CA ILE A 109 -13.70 -13.30 -7.96
C ILE A 109 -13.10 -12.88 -6.62
N ILE A 110 -12.85 -11.59 -6.42
CA ILE A 110 -12.23 -11.05 -5.19
C ILE A 110 -13.12 -11.35 -3.97
N SER A 111 -14.43 -11.17 -4.12
CA SER A 111 -15.39 -11.46 -3.04
C SER A 111 -15.37 -12.94 -2.63
N ASN A 112 -15.25 -13.84 -3.61
CA ASN A 112 -15.15 -15.28 -3.35
C ASN A 112 -13.82 -15.66 -2.68
N GLU A 113 -12.72 -15.00 -3.06
CA GLU A 113 -11.42 -15.19 -2.42
C GLU A 113 -11.46 -14.77 -0.94
N PHE A 114 -12.09 -13.65 -0.61
CA PHE A 114 -12.30 -13.25 0.78
C PHE A 114 -13.24 -14.20 1.53
N ALA A 115 -14.32 -14.63 0.90
CA ALA A 115 -15.25 -15.60 1.51
C ALA A 115 -14.56 -16.93 1.82
N ALA A 116 -13.60 -17.36 1.01
CA ALA A 116 -12.81 -18.58 1.26
C ALA A 116 -11.94 -18.49 2.53
N ILE A 117 -11.59 -17.28 3.00
CA ILE A 117 -10.76 -17.09 4.20
C ILE A 117 -11.55 -17.36 5.49
N SER A 118 -12.72 -16.75 5.64
CA SER A 118 -13.49 -16.77 6.89
C SER A 118 -14.99 -16.98 6.69
N GLY A 119 -15.46 -17.03 5.46
CA GLY A 119 -16.90 -17.04 5.13
C GLY A 119 -17.55 -15.66 5.25
N PHE A 120 -16.78 -14.56 5.32
CA PHE A 120 -17.35 -13.21 5.35
C PHE A 120 -17.78 -12.80 3.93
N PRO A 121 -19.07 -12.47 3.70
CA PRO A 121 -19.60 -12.31 2.34
C PRO A 121 -19.31 -10.92 1.76
N ASN A 122 -19.26 -10.83 0.43
CA ASN A 122 -19.29 -9.58 -0.35
C ASN A 122 -18.17 -8.57 -0.05
N VAL A 123 -17.02 -9.01 0.45
CA VAL A 123 -15.86 -8.17 0.71
C VAL A 123 -15.10 -7.93 -0.58
N LEU A 124 -14.76 -6.67 -0.89
CA LEU A 124 -13.88 -6.30 -2.00
C LEU A 124 -12.47 -5.94 -1.54
N GLY A 125 -12.30 -5.58 -0.28
CA GLY A 125 -10.98 -5.20 0.24
C GLY A 125 -11.00 -4.93 1.73
N CYS A 126 -9.81 -4.86 2.29
CA CYS A 126 -9.59 -4.41 3.67
C CYS A 126 -8.81 -3.10 3.64
N ILE A 127 -9.28 -2.10 4.39
CA ILE A 127 -8.67 -0.79 4.52
C ILE A 127 -8.08 -0.60 5.90
N ASP A 128 -6.88 -0.02 5.95
CA ASP A 128 -6.25 0.38 7.20
C ASP A 128 -5.19 1.46 6.97
N GLY A 129 -4.69 2.06 8.07
CA GLY A 129 -3.58 2.99 8.09
C GLY A 129 -2.32 2.37 8.69
N THR A 130 -1.15 2.71 8.16
CA THR A 130 0.12 2.34 8.77
C THR A 130 1.06 3.53 8.83
N TYR A 131 1.87 3.62 9.90
CA TYR A 131 2.88 4.66 10.03
C TYR A 131 4.18 4.25 9.36
N ILE A 132 4.77 5.21 8.64
CA ILE A 132 6.11 5.11 8.08
C ILE A 132 6.95 6.21 8.73
N SER A 133 7.97 5.82 9.49
CA SER A 133 8.86 6.75 10.16
C SER A 133 9.64 7.59 9.14
N ILE A 134 9.74 8.88 9.40
CA ILE A 134 10.42 9.82 8.52
C ILE A 134 11.39 10.69 9.30
N ARG A 135 12.28 11.37 8.58
CA ARG A 135 13.05 12.48 9.14
C ARG A 135 12.11 13.66 9.46
N ALA A 136 12.39 14.37 10.54
CA ALA A 136 11.61 15.55 10.93
C ALA A 136 11.55 16.57 9.77
N PRO A 137 10.35 17.04 9.40
CA PRO A 137 10.21 18.10 8.40
C PRO A 137 11.01 19.35 8.78
N LYS A 138 11.57 20.05 7.79
CA LYS A 138 12.39 21.26 8.03
C LYS A 138 11.63 22.36 8.76
N LYS A 139 10.33 22.51 8.52
CA LYS A 139 9.48 23.52 9.14
C LYS A 139 9.12 23.10 10.58
N LYS A 140 9.82 23.64 11.57
CA LYS A 140 9.67 23.27 13.00
C LYS A 140 8.22 23.38 13.50
N PHE A 141 7.46 24.39 13.05
CA PHE A 141 6.08 24.63 13.52
C PHE A 141 5.07 23.55 13.09
N VAL A 142 5.38 22.73 12.07
CA VAL A 142 4.51 21.62 11.66
C VAL A 142 4.97 20.26 12.20
N GLN A 143 6.16 20.16 12.84
CA GLN A 143 6.71 18.87 13.27
C GLN A 143 5.78 18.13 14.23
N HIS A 144 5.08 18.86 15.12
CA HIS A 144 4.16 18.28 16.10
C HIS A 144 2.96 17.55 15.46
N THR A 145 2.61 17.85 14.20
CA THR A 145 1.53 17.17 13.47
C THR A 145 1.97 15.81 12.93
N TYR A 146 3.28 15.57 12.85
CA TYR A 146 3.87 14.31 12.39
C TYR A 146 4.23 13.36 13.53
N ILE A 147 3.99 13.73 14.78
CA ILE A 147 4.21 12.85 15.93
C ILE A 147 3.00 11.92 16.05
N ASN A 148 3.25 10.62 15.87
CA ASN A 148 2.23 9.58 16.02
C ASN A 148 2.04 9.17 17.50
N ARG A 149 1.11 8.25 17.76
CA ARG A 149 0.78 7.72 19.10
C ARG A 149 1.95 6.99 19.81
N HIS A 150 3.03 6.70 19.09
CA HIS A 150 4.26 6.07 19.61
C HIS A 150 5.40 7.08 19.78
N ASP A 151 5.09 8.38 19.83
CA ASP A 151 6.03 9.49 19.95
C ASP A 151 7.12 9.51 18.86
N THR A 152 6.84 8.94 17.70
CA THR A 152 7.76 8.93 16.56
C THR A 152 7.24 9.82 15.42
N ILE A 153 8.17 10.51 14.75
CA ILE A 153 7.84 11.34 13.59
C ILE A 153 7.59 10.44 12.38
N SER A 154 6.37 10.51 11.84
CA SER A 154 5.93 9.62 10.77
C SER A 154 4.90 10.27 9.85
N VAL A 155 4.71 9.66 8.69
CA VAL A 155 3.57 9.89 7.80
C VAL A 155 2.64 8.68 7.86
N THR A 156 1.36 8.93 7.66
CA THR A 156 0.36 7.87 7.47
C THR A 156 0.35 7.44 6.00
N MET A 157 0.36 6.13 5.79
CA MET A 157 0.02 5.47 4.55
C MET A 157 -1.28 4.71 4.77
N GLN A 158 -2.37 5.12 4.12
CA GLN A 158 -3.62 4.36 4.07
C GLN A 158 -3.58 3.47 2.83
N GLY A 159 -4.01 2.22 2.95
CA GLY A 159 -4.09 1.28 1.83
C GLY A 159 -5.38 0.49 1.86
N ILE A 160 -5.81 0.04 0.68
CA ILE A 160 -6.85 -0.98 0.52
C ILE A 160 -6.21 -2.16 -0.20
N CYS A 161 -6.30 -3.35 0.38
CA CYS A 161 -5.76 -4.56 -0.25
C CYS A 161 -6.85 -5.61 -0.52
N ASP A 162 -6.54 -6.53 -1.45
CA ASP A 162 -7.31 -7.74 -1.72
C ASP A 162 -6.96 -8.89 -0.77
N ALA A 163 -7.57 -10.05 -1.02
CA ALA A 163 -7.31 -11.29 -0.30
C ALA A 163 -5.87 -11.82 -0.51
N ASN A 164 -5.22 -11.43 -1.61
CA ASN A 164 -3.88 -11.84 -2.01
C ASN A 164 -2.80 -10.83 -1.59
N LEU A 165 -3.17 -9.83 -0.78
CA LEU A 165 -2.30 -8.78 -0.25
C LEU A 165 -1.85 -7.73 -1.29
N LYS A 166 -2.48 -7.66 -2.47
CA LYS A 166 -2.24 -6.61 -3.47
C LYS A 166 -2.98 -5.34 -3.09
N PHE A 167 -2.33 -4.20 -3.23
CA PHE A 167 -2.96 -2.91 -3.00
C PHE A 167 -3.83 -2.50 -4.19
N PHE A 168 -5.09 -2.16 -3.93
CA PHE A 168 -6.03 -1.55 -4.87
C PHE A 168 -6.05 -0.04 -4.82
N ASP A 169 -5.68 0.52 -3.67
CA ASP A 169 -5.54 1.95 -3.45
C ASP A 169 -4.46 2.22 -2.40
N VAL A 170 -3.75 3.30 -2.61
CA VAL A 170 -2.72 3.79 -1.68
C VAL A 170 -2.79 5.31 -1.62
N PHE A 171 -3.01 5.84 -0.42
CA PHE A 171 -2.96 7.26 -0.14
C PHE A 171 -1.96 7.54 0.97
N THR A 172 -0.97 8.41 0.73
CA THR A 172 0.15 8.63 1.66
C THR A 172 0.64 10.08 1.65
N GLY A 173 1.53 10.40 2.59
CA GLY A 173 2.08 11.75 2.75
C GLY A 173 1.28 12.62 3.73
N VAL A 174 0.26 12.08 4.37
CA VAL A 174 -0.50 12.77 5.42
C VAL A 174 0.25 12.68 6.74
N ALA A 175 0.24 13.78 7.51
CA ALA A 175 0.83 13.81 8.85
C ALA A 175 0.15 12.79 9.78
N SER A 176 0.92 12.04 10.54
CA SER A 176 0.44 10.88 11.32
C SER A 176 -0.50 11.21 12.49
N LYS A 177 -0.64 12.48 12.85
CA LYS A 177 -1.62 12.92 13.84
C LYS A 177 -3.06 12.98 13.29
N VAL A 178 -3.21 12.88 11.96
CA VAL A 178 -4.53 12.88 11.31
C VAL A 178 -5.12 11.48 11.46
N ASP A 179 -6.34 11.39 11.96
CA ASP A 179 -7.07 10.13 12.15
C ASP A 179 -7.45 9.47 10.80
N ASP A 180 -7.62 8.15 10.81
CA ASP A 180 -7.84 7.35 9.60
C ASP A 180 -9.14 7.72 8.89
N SER A 181 -10.19 8.10 9.63
CA SER A 181 -11.46 8.54 9.03
C SER A 181 -11.28 9.83 8.24
N ARG A 182 -10.44 10.73 8.72
CA ARG A 182 -10.12 11.98 8.04
C ARG A 182 -9.19 11.75 6.85
N VAL A 183 -8.22 10.83 6.99
CA VAL A 183 -7.36 10.40 5.87
C VAL A 183 -8.22 9.87 4.73
N LEU A 184 -9.21 9.01 5.02
CA LEU A 184 -10.15 8.49 4.03
C LEU A 184 -10.95 9.61 3.35
N LYS A 185 -11.46 10.60 4.11
CA LYS A 185 -12.20 11.75 3.54
C LYS A 185 -11.33 12.60 2.61
N LEU A 186 -10.02 12.69 2.87
CA LEU A 186 -9.07 13.44 2.04
C LEU A 186 -8.67 12.68 0.78
N SER A 187 -8.72 11.35 0.82
CA SER A 187 -8.33 10.49 -0.30
C SER A 187 -9.36 10.52 -1.44
N PHE A 188 -8.89 10.26 -2.66
CA PHE A 188 -9.78 10.12 -3.82
C PHE A 188 -10.73 8.93 -3.65
N ILE A 189 -10.20 7.80 -3.18
CA ILE A 189 -10.97 6.56 -3.00
C ILE A 189 -12.15 6.74 -2.02
N GLY A 190 -12.00 7.56 -0.98
CA GLY A 190 -13.08 7.83 -0.04
C GLY A 190 -14.36 8.40 -0.69
N LYS A 191 -14.22 9.08 -1.82
CA LYS A 191 -15.35 9.62 -2.61
C LYS A 191 -15.89 8.60 -3.61
N GLU A 192 -15.05 7.69 -4.08
CA GLU A 192 -15.41 6.69 -5.09
C GLU A 192 -15.94 5.37 -4.51
N LEU A 193 -15.60 5.02 -3.26
CA LEU A 193 -16.04 3.77 -2.62
C LEU A 193 -17.55 3.52 -2.72
N PRO A 194 -18.45 4.50 -2.53
CA PRO A 194 -19.88 4.27 -2.69
C PRO A 194 -20.24 3.75 -4.09
N LYS A 195 -19.65 4.32 -5.14
CA LYS A 195 -19.90 3.92 -6.53
C LYS A 195 -19.31 2.55 -6.85
N LEU A 196 -18.13 2.26 -6.29
CA LEU A 196 -17.40 1.02 -6.54
C LEU A 196 -18.02 -0.19 -5.83
N CYS A 197 -18.57 0.01 -4.64
CA CYS A 197 -19.02 -1.06 -3.76
C CYS A 197 -20.53 -1.32 -3.83
N LEU A 198 -21.36 -0.25 -3.94
CA LEU A 198 -22.80 -0.40 -3.84
C LEU A 198 -23.45 -1.02 -5.08
N PRO A 199 -24.60 -1.70 -4.92
CA PRO A 199 -25.26 -1.99 -3.63
C PRO A 199 -24.72 -3.23 -2.91
N LYS A 200 -24.07 -4.18 -3.60
CA LYS A 200 -23.76 -5.54 -3.09
C LYS A 200 -22.53 -5.55 -2.18
N TYR A 201 -21.46 -4.93 -2.61
CA TYR A 201 -20.14 -5.09 -2.00
C TYR A 201 -19.83 -4.07 -0.91
N HIS A 202 -18.74 -4.31 -0.18
CA HIS A 202 -18.20 -3.40 0.85
C HIS A 202 -16.71 -3.68 1.11
N VAL A 203 -16.09 -2.74 1.80
CA VAL A 203 -14.71 -2.82 2.31
C VAL A 203 -14.77 -2.98 3.82
N LEU A 204 -13.80 -3.64 4.44
CA LEU A 204 -13.68 -3.79 5.89
C LEU A 204 -12.62 -2.84 6.44
N GLY A 205 -12.98 -2.01 7.40
CA GLY A 205 -12.07 -1.10 8.12
C GLY A 205 -12.11 -1.33 9.63
N ASP A 206 -11.15 -0.82 10.34
CA ASP A 206 -11.14 -0.89 11.81
C ASP A 206 -12.20 0.02 12.45
N SER A 207 -12.27 0.01 13.79
CA SER A 207 -13.24 0.82 14.55
C SER A 207 -13.00 2.33 14.49
N ALA A 208 -11.86 2.80 13.95
CA ALA A 208 -11.56 4.20 13.73
C ALA A 208 -12.26 4.78 12.49
N TYR A 209 -12.71 3.91 11.58
CA TYR A 209 -13.50 4.33 10.43
C TYR A 209 -14.99 4.49 10.77
N PRO A 210 -15.70 5.43 10.11
CA PRO A 210 -17.14 5.52 10.25
C PRO A 210 -17.82 4.34 9.53
N ILE A 211 -18.80 3.72 10.17
CA ILE A 211 -19.61 2.71 9.49
C ILE A 211 -20.37 3.33 8.32
N ARG A 212 -20.37 2.64 7.18
CA ARG A 212 -21.15 2.95 5.98
C ARG A 212 -21.60 1.66 5.31
N ASN A 213 -22.62 1.71 4.49
CA ASN A 213 -23.10 0.54 3.73
C ASN A 213 -22.06 0.02 2.71
N TYR A 214 -21.02 0.76 2.41
CA TYR A 214 -19.86 0.37 1.61
C TYR A 214 -18.57 0.18 2.42
N LEU A 215 -18.57 0.52 3.73
CA LEU A 215 -17.42 0.39 4.64
C LEU A 215 -17.92 -0.11 5.99
N LEU A 216 -17.70 -1.39 6.25
CA LEU A 216 -18.13 -2.02 7.50
C LEU A 216 -17.01 -1.99 8.54
N THR A 217 -17.42 -1.90 9.80
CA THR A 217 -16.54 -1.89 10.97
C THR A 217 -17.02 -2.94 11.99
N PRO A 218 -16.16 -3.38 12.92
CA PRO A 218 -16.58 -4.32 13.95
C PRO A 218 -17.60 -3.71 14.91
N TYR A 219 -18.34 -4.55 15.63
CA TYR A 219 -19.11 -4.13 16.78
C TYR A 219 -18.17 -3.78 17.93
N ARG A 220 -18.35 -2.62 18.53
CA ARG A 220 -17.55 -2.21 19.69
C ARG A 220 -17.93 -3.04 20.90
N ASP A 221 -16.93 -3.59 21.60
CA ASP A 221 -17.15 -4.40 22.79
C ASP A 221 -17.13 -3.54 24.05
N TYR A 222 -18.28 -3.38 24.66
CA TYR A 222 -18.46 -2.75 25.96
C TYR A 222 -18.76 -3.79 27.05
N GLY A 223 -18.45 -5.06 26.80
CA GLY A 223 -18.72 -6.18 27.70
C GLY A 223 -20.10 -6.82 27.55
N ASN A 224 -20.91 -6.41 26.57
CA ASN A 224 -22.29 -6.85 26.37
C ASN A 224 -22.63 -7.34 24.94
N LEU A 225 -21.61 -7.74 24.16
CA LEU A 225 -21.85 -8.31 22.85
C LEU A 225 -22.64 -9.58 22.88
N THR A 226 -23.63 -9.69 22.00
CA THR A 226 -24.36 -10.93 21.75
C THR A 226 -23.44 -11.97 21.08
N GLU A 227 -23.80 -13.24 21.15
CA GLU A 227 -23.03 -14.31 20.52
C GLU A 227 -22.90 -14.13 18.99
N GLN A 228 -23.92 -13.58 18.34
CA GLN A 228 -23.86 -13.26 16.91
C GLN A 228 -22.88 -12.14 16.63
N GLU A 229 -22.81 -11.12 17.47
CA GLU A 229 -21.84 -10.01 17.32
C GLU A 229 -20.41 -10.48 17.57
N LYS A 230 -20.20 -11.36 18.54
CA LYS A 230 -18.90 -12.00 18.76
C LYS A 230 -18.46 -12.83 17.55
N ARG A 231 -19.38 -13.62 16.96
CA ARG A 231 -19.11 -14.40 15.73
C ARG A 231 -18.80 -13.49 14.54
N TYR A 232 -19.59 -12.42 14.37
CA TYR A 232 -19.32 -11.41 13.35
C TYR A 232 -17.93 -10.82 13.52
N ASN A 233 -17.58 -10.29 14.70
CA ASN A 233 -16.28 -9.69 14.99
C ASN A 233 -15.14 -10.68 14.76
N TYR A 234 -15.29 -11.94 15.14
CA TYR A 234 -14.30 -12.98 14.91
C TYR A 234 -14.02 -13.19 13.43
N LYS A 235 -15.05 -13.39 12.61
CA LYS A 235 -14.91 -13.56 11.15
C LYS A 235 -14.41 -12.29 10.47
N PHE A 236 -14.87 -11.13 10.94
CA PHE A 236 -14.41 -9.82 10.51
C PHE A 236 -12.90 -9.66 10.70
N SER A 237 -12.41 -9.94 11.92
CA SER A 237 -10.99 -9.85 12.26
C SER A 237 -10.13 -10.81 11.43
N GLN A 238 -10.59 -12.05 11.26
CA GLN A 238 -9.91 -13.03 10.39
C GLN A 238 -9.76 -12.56 8.95
N THR A 239 -10.73 -11.79 8.45
CA THR A 239 -10.68 -11.23 7.10
C THR A 239 -9.81 -9.99 7.05
N ARG A 240 -9.98 -9.04 7.99
CA ARG A 240 -9.29 -7.75 8.02
C ARG A 240 -7.78 -7.86 8.22
N VAL A 241 -7.31 -8.91 8.91
CA VAL A 241 -5.85 -9.15 9.11
C VAL A 241 -5.07 -9.17 7.78
N ARG A 242 -5.74 -9.28 6.63
CA ARG A 242 -5.10 -9.21 5.30
C ARG A 242 -4.39 -7.89 5.07
N ILE A 243 -4.98 -6.77 5.46
CA ILE A 243 -4.32 -5.46 5.27
C ILE A 243 -3.09 -5.32 6.17
N GLU A 244 -3.15 -5.83 7.40
CA GLU A 244 -1.98 -5.83 8.30
C GLU A 244 -0.84 -6.68 7.73
N ASN A 245 -1.20 -7.87 7.19
CA ASN A 245 -0.23 -8.74 6.51
C ASN A 245 0.32 -8.10 5.24
N ALA A 246 -0.49 -7.34 4.48
CA ALA A 246 -0.02 -6.61 3.30
C ALA A 246 1.02 -5.54 3.69
N PHE A 247 0.78 -4.78 4.75
CA PHE A 247 1.75 -3.82 5.28
C PHE A 247 3.00 -4.50 5.84
N GLY A 248 2.84 -5.63 6.52
CA GLY A 248 3.95 -6.45 7.00
C GLY A 248 4.83 -6.92 5.85
N LEU A 249 4.23 -7.51 4.82
CA LEU A 249 4.92 -7.99 3.62
C LEU A 249 5.60 -6.85 2.85
N LEU A 250 4.93 -5.70 2.70
CA LEU A 250 5.50 -4.50 2.08
C LEU A 250 6.77 -4.04 2.80
N LYS A 251 6.72 -3.91 4.14
CA LYS A 251 7.85 -3.46 4.96
C LYS A 251 8.97 -4.51 5.06
N CYS A 252 8.64 -5.80 5.07
CA CYS A 252 9.63 -6.87 4.98
C CYS A 252 10.39 -6.85 3.65
N ARG A 253 9.68 -6.61 2.55
CA ARG A 253 10.24 -6.54 1.21
C ARG A 253 11.10 -5.31 1.00
N PHE A 254 10.59 -4.16 1.41
CA PHE A 254 11.22 -2.86 1.24
C PHE A 254 11.61 -2.27 2.59
N ARG A 255 12.71 -2.77 3.14
CA ARG A 255 13.19 -2.40 4.49
C ARG A 255 13.50 -0.92 4.64
N GLN A 256 13.70 -0.20 3.54
CA GLN A 256 13.83 1.25 3.52
C GLN A 256 12.58 1.93 4.13
N LEU A 257 11.39 1.35 3.97
CA LEU A 257 10.14 1.86 4.55
C LEU A 257 10.08 1.81 6.08
N MET A 258 11.02 1.13 6.74
CA MET A 258 11.10 1.17 8.22
C MET A 258 11.44 2.57 8.72
N ARG A 259 12.24 3.34 7.96
CA ARG A 259 12.54 4.75 8.21
C ARG A 259 13.07 5.40 6.95
N LEU A 260 12.42 6.47 6.51
CA LEU A 260 12.81 7.26 5.36
C LEU A 260 13.48 8.56 5.80
N ASP A 261 14.69 8.80 5.32
CA ASP A 261 15.49 10.00 5.68
C ASP A 261 15.43 11.09 4.59
N PHE A 262 14.33 11.15 3.83
CA PHE A 262 14.10 12.23 2.87
C PHE A 262 13.77 13.55 3.57
N HIS A 263 14.17 14.66 2.93
CA HIS A 263 13.93 16.01 3.47
C HIS A 263 12.51 16.51 3.21
N GLU A 264 11.85 16.00 2.19
CA GLU A 264 10.55 16.46 1.71
C GLU A 264 9.51 15.35 1.82
N VAL A 265 8.34 15.70 2.34
CA VAL A 265 7.22 14.77 2.50
C VAL A 265 6.72 14.28 1.14
N GLU A 266 6.75 15.13 0.11
CA GLU A 266 6.36 14.75 -1.24
C GLU A 266 7.27 13.65 -1.81
N THR A 267 8.59 13.79 -1.67
CA THR A 267 9.56 12.76 -2.07
C THR A 267 9.33 11.45 -1.30
N THR A 268 9.03 11.58 0.00
CA THR A 268 8.65 10.43 0.84
C THR A 268 7.42 9.71 0.30
N ALA A 269 6.36 10.45 -0.02
CA ALA A 269 5.11 9.89 -0.55
C ALA A 269 5.33 9.20 -1.90
N LYS A 270 6.09 9.82 -2.80
CA LYS A 270 6.48 9.24 -4.10
C LYS A 270 7.22 7.91 -3.93
N PHE A 271 8.18 7.86 -3.01
CA PHE A 271 8.95 6.64 -2.75
C PHE A 271 8.07 5.52 -2.16
N ILE A 272 7.16 5.84 -1.23
CA ILE A 272 6.20 4.87 -0.68
C ILE A 272 5.33 4.30 -1.79
N LEU A 273 4.78 5.14 -2.66
CA LEU A 273 3.93 4.70 -3.77
C LEU A 273 4.69 3.79 -4.74
N ALA A 274 5.94 4.13 -5.08
CA ALA A 274 6.80 3.29 -5.92
C ALA A 274 7.04 1.90 -5.29
N CYS A 275 7.26 1.82 -3.97
CA CYS A 275 7.37 0.54 -3.26
C CYS A 275 6.07 -0.27 -3.32
N CYS A 276 4.89 0.38 -3.27
CA CYS A 276 3.60 -0.29 -3.39
C CYS A 276 3.36 -0.83 -4.81
N VAL A 277 3.80 -0.11 -5.85
CA VAL A 277 3.78 -0.60 -7.24
C VAL A 277 4.64 -1.87 -7.36
N LEU A 278 5.90 -1.82 -6.90
CA LEU A 278 6.78 -2.99 -6.91
C LEU A 278 6.23 -4.15 -6.08
N HIS A 279 5.57 -3.87 -4.95
CA HIS A 279 4.92 -4.89 -4.13
C HIS A 279 3.86 -5.66 -4.90
N ASN A 280 2.97 -4.96 -5.61
CA ASN A 280 1.94 -5.60 -6.43
C ASN A 280 2.56 -6.43 -7.55
N VAL A 281 3.57 -5.89 -8.23
CA VAL A 281 4.29 -6.62 -9.31
C VAL A 281 4.96 -7.89 -8.75
N CYS A 282 5.60 -7.83 -7.58
CA CYS A 282 6.18 -9.01 -6.93
C CYS A 282 5.13 -10.08 -6.62
N ILE A 283 3.94 -9.69 -6.17
CA ILE A 283 2.84 -10.64 -5.93
C ILE A 283 2.40 -11.29 -7.26
N ASP A 284 2.21 -10.51 -8.33
CA ASP A 284 1.82 -11.01 -9.64
C ASP A 284 2.85 -12.00 -10.23
N LYS A 285 4.12 -11.79 -9.94
CA LYS A 285 5.21 -12.70 -10.34
C LYS A 285 5.43 -13.85 -9.35
N GLN A 286 4.54 -14.03 -8.37
CA GLN A 286 4.60 -15.09 -7.36
C GLN A 286 5.92 -15.12 -6.58
N ASP A 287 6.51 -13.94 -6.35
CA ASP A 287 7.68 -13.80 -5.48
C ASP A 287 7.24 -13.87 -4.01
N PHE A 288 7.36 -15.04 -3.40
CA PHE A 288 6.91 -15.30 -2.05
C PHE A 288 8.03 -15.10 -1.02
N ILE A 289 7.70 -14.37 0.04
CA ILE A 289 8.45 -14.31 1.29
C ILE A 289 7.82 -15.30 2.27
N GLU A 290 8.60 -15.93 3.13
CA GLU A 290 8.07 -16.83 4.14
C GLU A 290 7.05 -16.10 5.04
N LYS A 291 5.85 -16.68 5.21
CA LYS A 291 4.76 -16.07 5.99
C LYS A 291 5.18 -15.71 7.41
N LYS A 292 6.09 -16.47 8.03
CA LYS A 292 6.61 -16.21 9.38
C LYS A 292 7.30 -14.85 9.53
N GLU A 293 7.74 -14.23 8.43
CA GLU A 293 8.44 -12.95 8.46
C GLU A 293 7.48 -11.74 8.52
N TYR A 294 6.22 -11.89 8.09
CA TYR A 294 5.31 -10.75 7.96
C TYR A 294 3.87 -10.99 8.48
N CYS A 295 3.47 -12.25 8.71
CA CYS A 295 2.11 -12.51 9.18
C CYS A 295 1.92 -12.06 10.62
N VAL A 296 0.80 -11.38 10.85
CA VAL A 296 0.29 -11.06 12.18
C VAL A 296 -0.68 -12.16 12.58
N ASP A 297 -0.53 -12.70 13.80
CA ASP A 297 -1.51 -13.63 14.34
C ASP A 297 -2.82 -12.87 14.61
N PRO A 298 -3.96 -13.31 14.04
CA PRO A 298 -5.25 -12.67 14.30
C PRO A 298 -5.61 -12.56 15.79
N ALA A 299 -5.11 -13.49 16.61
CA ALA A 299 -5.31 -13.46 18.06
C ALA A 299 -4.47 -12.38 18.78
N SER A 300 -3.40 -11.88 18.14
CA SER A 300 -2.52 -10.84 18.71
C SER A 300 -2.99 -9.41 18.41
N VAL A 301 -3.98 -9.27 17.54
CA VAL A 301 -4.59 -7.96 17.19
C VAL A 301 -5.50 -7.54 18.33
N GLN A 302 -4.92 -6.85 19.30
CA GLN A 302 -5.72 -6.16 20.32
C GLN A 302 -6.31 -4.90 19.70
N GLU A 303 -7.64 -4.86 19.57
CA GLU A 303 -8.34 -3.62 19.24
C GLU A 303 -8.06 -2.60 20.35
N GLN A 304 -7.14 -1.66 20.06
CA GLN A 304 -6.90 -0.57 20.98
C GLN A 304 -8.08 0.39 20.91
N HIS A 305 -8.92 0.35 21.94
CA HIS A 305 -10.00 1.30 22.14
C HIS A 305 -9.42 2.70 22.37
N PHE A 306 -9.56 3.57 21.40
CA PHE A 306 -9.40 5.00 21.59
C PHE A 306 -10.78 5.64 21.75
N PRO A 307 -10.98 6.52 22.76
CA PRO A 307 -12.16 7.33 22.80
C PRO A 307 -12.13 8.30 21.63
N PHE A 308 -12.84 7.97 20.57
CA PHE A 308 -12.98 8.82 19.40
C PHE A 308 -14.31 9.55 19.50
N GLU A 309 -14.25 10.88 19.54
CA GLU A 309 -15.44 11.71 19.30
C GLU A 309 -15.83 11.53 17.83
N VAL A 310 -16.96 10.85 17.62
CA VAL A 310 -17.58 10.72 16.31
C VAL A 310 -17.99 12.14 15.87
N SER A 311 -17.17 12.75 15.02
CA SER A 311 -17.58 13.98 14.37
C SER A 311 -18.82 13.68 13.52
N ASP A 312 -19.89 14.41 13.76
CA ASP A 312 -21.21 14.47 13.16
C ASP A 312 -21.34 14.07 11.68
N THR A 313 -21.10 12.82 11.35
CA THR A 313 -21.65 12.23 10.15
C THR A 313 -22.88 11.44 10.57
N VAL A 314 -24.05 11.97 10.24
CA VAL A 314 -25.33 11.30 10.46
C VAL A 314 -25.20 9.88 9.92
N LEU A 315 -25.12 8.92 10.85
CA LEU A 315 -25.23 7.49 10.56
C LEU A 315 -26.61 7.31 9.92
N THR A 316 -26.65 6.91 8.64
CA THR A 316 -27.91 6.59 8.03
C THR A 316 -28.34 5.22 8.54
N GLU A 317 -29.64 5.04 8.79
CA GLU A 317 -30.21 3.72 9.18
C GLU A 317 -29.75 2.61 8.23
N LEU A 318 -29.56 2.93 6.94
CA LEU A 318 -29.05 2.02 5.91
C LEU A 318 -27.64 1.48 6.20
N ASP A 319 -26.79 2.25 6.86
CA ASP A 319 -25.40 1.86 7.15
C ASP A 319 -25.37 0.74 8.21
N GLU A 320 -26.23 0.83 9.23
CA GLU A 320 -26.36 -0.21 10.27
C GLU A 320 -27.17 -1.42 9.81
N ILE A 321 -28.16 -1.23 8.94
CA ILE A 321 -28.98 -2.32 8.39
C ILE A 321 -28.09 -3.34 7.69
N LYS A 322 -27.17 -2.92 6.81
CA LYS A 322 -26.29 -3.84 6.09
C LYS A 322 -25.41 -4.66 7.04
N ARG A 323 -24.81 -4.02 8.05
CA ARG A 323 -24.03 -4.73 9.09
C ARG A 323 -24.86 -5.75 9.83
N SER A 324 -26.10 -5.37 10.22
CA SER A 324 -27.04 -6.26 10.92
C SER A 324 -27.51 -7.42 10.06
N GLN A 325 -27.75 -7.21 8.77
CA GLN A 325 -28.08 -8.28 7.83
C GLN A 325 -26.93 -9.30 7.71
N ILE A 326 -25.69 -8.84 7.59
CA ILE A 326 -24.53 -9.74 7.55
C ILE A 326 -24.33 -10.47 8.86
N LYS A 327 -24.51 -9.79 10.02
CA LYS A 327 -24.48 -10.42 11.33
C LYS A 327 -25.45 -11.59 11.44
N SER A 328 -26.66 -11.46 10.86
CA SER A 328 -27.69 -12.52 10.92
C SER A 328 -27.32 -13.78 10.14
N LEU A 329 -26.27 -13.75 9.33
CA LEU A 329 -25.77 -14.94 8.62
C LEU A 329 -24.84 -15.80 9.49
N PHE A 330 -24.43 -15.32 10.65
CA PHE A 330 -23.52 -15.97 11.59
C PHE A 330 -24.19 -16.35 12.91
#